data_a888f4cd855ef00318ee0e1100b3e481
#
_entry.id   a888f4cd855ef00318ee0e1100b3e481
#
_cell.length_a   1.000
_cell.length_b   1.000
_cell.length_c   1.000
_cell.angle_alpha   90.00
_cell.angle_beta   90.00
_cell.angle_gamma   90.00
#
_symmetry.space_group_name_H-M   'P 1'
#
loop_
_entity.id
_entity.type
_entity.pdbx_description
1 polymer ?
#
loop_
_entity_poly.entity_id
_entity_poly.type
_entity_poly.pdbx_seq_one_letter_code
_entity_poly.pdbx_strand_id
1 'polypeptide(L)'
;AGTLETFRGQVIKRHTSNMESLMLESFQKLLRKTELVKALSIDSSTFEATLTGRDGKNLPFDRLSAGERQLLATSMLWGLARASGRPIPTIIDTPLGRLDSEHRSHLIERYFPNASHQVLLLSTDEEISNDYLEALRPAITRSYLLDHDETKGSTSIKEGYFA
;
A
#
# COMPACT_ATOMS: atom_id res chain seq x y z
N ALA A 1 -18.29 36.37 0.06
CA ALA A 1 -17.22 35.61 -0.58
C ALA A 1 -16.24 35.07 0.48
N GLY A 2 -15.70 35.89 1.39
CA GLY A 2 -14.67 35.48 2.36
C GLY A 2 -15.04 34.29 3.28
N THR A 3 -16.28 34.19 3.74
CA THR A 3 -16.71 33.12 4.68
C THR A 3 -16.66 31.72 4.01
N LEU A 4 -17.07 31.61 2.74
CA LEU A 4 -17.04 30.34 1.99
C LEU A 4 -15.62 29.91 1.68
N GLU A 5 -14.75 30.84 1.35
CA GLU A 5 -13.32 30.54 1.11
C GLU A 5 -12.62 30.08 2.38
N THR A 6 -12.90 30.75 3.51
CA THR A 6 -12.37 30.34 4.81
C THR A 6 -12.86 28.94 5.21
N PHE A 7 -14.16 28.68 5.04
CA PHE A 7 -14.74 27.37 5.32
C PHE A 7 -14.13 26.28 4.43
N ARG A 8 -14.03 26.53 3.12
CA ARG A 8 -13.38 25.61 2.18
C ARG A 8 -11.94 25.30 2.60
N GLY A 9 -11.16 26.32 2.95
CA GLY A 9 -9.79 26.16 3.42
C GLY A 9 -9.70 25.30 4.69
N GLN A 10 -10.60 25.48 5.65
CA GLN A 10 -10.65 24.67 6.87
C GLN A 10 -11.01 23.20 6.58
N VAL A 11 -11.96 22.95 5.67
CA VAL A 11 -12.36 21.61 5.26
C VAL A 11 -11.19 20.90 4.57
N ILE A 12 -10.52 21.56 3.61
CA ILE A 12 -9.35 20.99 2.92
C ILE A 12 -8.26 20.65 3.94
N LYS A 13 -7.90 21.60 4.81
CA LYS A 13 -6.87 21.37 5.82
C LYS A 13 -7.18 20.18 6.73
N ARG A 14 -8.44 20.04 7.18
CA ARG A 14 -8.86 18.92 8.02
C ARG A 14 -8.73 17.58 7.29
N HIS A 15 -9.15 17.53 6.01
CA HIS A 15 -9.02 16.31 5.21
C HIS A 15 -7.55 15.96 4.94
N THR A 16 -6.72 16.95 4.60
CA THR A 16 -5.30 16.77 4.38
C THR A 16 -4.61 16.22 5.63
N SER A 17 -4.85 16.81 6.81
CA SER A 17 -4.27 16.31 8.06
C SER A 17 -4.71 14.89 8.42
N ASN A 18 -5.95 14.51 8.11
CA ASN A 18 -6.40 13.12 8.28
C ASN A 18 -5.68 12.16 7.33
N MET A 19 -5.50 12.54 6.06
CA MET A 19 -4.73 11.76 5.08
C MET A 19 -3.27 11.60 5.51
N GLU A 20 -2.60 12.69 5.94
CA GLU A 20 -1.23 12.68 6.47
C GLU A 20 -1.06 11.65 7.58
N SER A 21 -1.96 11.68 8.56
CA SER A 21 -1.92 10.76 9.71
C SER A 21 -2.11 9.31 9.29
N LEU A 22 -3.08 9.02 8.42
CA LEU A 22 -3.38 7.67 7.98
C LEU A 22 -2.29 7.11 7.06
N MET A 23 -1.68 7.93 6.21
CA MET A 23 -0.55 7.54 5.35
C MET A 23 0.69 7.25 6.19
N LEU A 24 1.01 8.12 7.15
CA LEU A 24 2.15 7.93 8.04
C LEU A 24 1.98 6.67 8.90
N GLU A 25 0.82 6.47 9.52
CA GLU A 25 0.50 5.26 10.29
C GLU A 25 0.64 4.00 9.42
N SER A 26 0.11 4.02 8.19
CA SER A 26 0.22 2.91 7.26
C SER A 26 1.69 2.63 6.90
N PHE A 27 2.49 3.67 6.69
CA PHE A 27 3.90 3.52 6.37
C PHE A 27 4.70 2.94 7.54
N GLN A 28 4.47 3.44 8.75
CA GLN A 28 5.14 2.94 9.95
C GLN A 28 4.80 1.46 10.24
N LYS A 29 3.58 1.01 9.89
CA LYS A 29 3.20 -0.41 10.01
C LYS A 29 3.96 -1.32 9.06
N LEU A 30 4.39 -0.82 7.91
CA LEU A 30 5.06 -1.60 6.88
C LEU A 30 6.59 -1.52 6.97
N LEU A 31 7.13 -0.45 7.52
CA LEU A 31 8.56 -0.29 7.70
C LEU A 31 9.11 -1.20 8.80
N ARG A 32 10.31 -1.72 8.57
CA ARG A 32 11.15 -2.32 9.62
C ARG A 32 11.62 -1.28 10.62
N LYS A 33 12.13 -0.16 10.09
CA LYS A 33 12.63 0.97 10.88
C LYS A 33 11.52 2.01 11.04
N THR A 34 10.63 1.81 11.99
CA THR A 34 9.47 2.69 12.23
C THR A 34 9.85 4.15 12.46
N GLU A 35 11.07 4.41 12.94
CA GLU A 35 11.59 5.75 13.22
C GLU A 35 12.21 6.47 12.01
N LEU A 36 12.28 5.82 10.84
CA LEU A 36 12.88 6.43 9.64
C LEU A 36 12.16 7.71 9.24
N VAL A 37 10.84 7.72 9.33
CA VAL A 37 9.99 8.87 9.02
C VAL A 37 9.17 9.26 10.24
N LYS A 38 9.38 10.48 10.69
CA LYS A 38 8.69 11.06 11.84
C LYS A 38 7.37 11.72 11.47
N ALA A 39 7.31 12.35 10.30
CA ALA A 39 6.11 13.00 9.80
C ALA A 39 6.02 12.91 8.28
N LEU A 40 4.80 12.93 7.79
CA LEU A 40 4.44 13.11 6.39
C LEU A 40 3.51 14.31 6.34
N SER A 41 3.81 15.28 5.50
CA SER A 41 3.01 16.49 5.32
C SER A 41 2.64 16.65 3.86
N ILE A 42 1.42 17.12 3.60
CA ILE A 42 0.89 17.38 2.27
C ILE A 42 0.54 18.87 2.19
N ASP A 43 1.15 19.58 1.26
CA ASP A 43 0.76 20.97 1.00
C ASP A 43 -0.68 21.03 0.47
N SER A 44 -1.53 21.82 1.11
CA SER A 44 -2.96 21.89 0.80
C SER A 44 -3.27 22.61 -0.53
N SER A 45 -2.28 23.29 -1.12
CA SER A 45 -2.43 24.04 -2.38
C SER A 45 -1.82 23.29 -3.58
N THR A 46 -0.65 22.68 -3.41
CA THR A 46 0.05 21.94 -4.47
C THR A 46 -0.18 20.43 -4.39
N PHE A 47 -0.63 19.92 -3.24
CA PHE A 47 -0.73 18.49 -2.92
C PHE A 47 0.61 17.75 -2.97
N GLU A 48 1.71 18.49 -2.89
CA GLU A 48 3.03 17.89 -2.78
C GLU A 48 3.24 17.28 -1.39
N ALA A 49 3.71 16.04 -1.38
CA ALA A 49 4.04 15.34 -0.15
C ALA A 49 5.51 15.59 0.23
N THR A 50 5.76 15.80 1.52
CA THR A 50 7.11 15.93 2.10
C THR A 50 7.26 15.00 3.28
N LEU A 51 8.46 14.42 3.46
CA LEU A 51 8.78 13.58 4.59
C LEU A 51 9.72 14.31 5.55
N THR A 52 9.49 14.13 6.84
CA THR A 52 10.41 14.56 7.88
C THR A 52 11.10 13.36 8.50
N GLY A 53 12.42 13.33 8.46
CA GLY A 53 13.23 12.26 9.02
C GLY A 53 13.28 12.31 10.56
N ARG A 54 13.98 11.32 11.15
CA ARG A 54 14.18 11.20 12.59
C ARG A 54 14.84 12.44 13.22
N ASP A 55 15.74 13.09 12.50
CA ASP A 55 16.45 14.30 12.92
C ASP A 55 15.60 15.58 12.82
N GLY A 56 14.34 15.48 12.43
CA GLY A 56 13.44 16.60 12.24
C GLY A 56 13.68 17.39 10.95
N LYS A 57 14.58 16.94 10.08
CA LYS A 57 14.88 17.60 8.80
C LYS A 57 14.08 16.95 7.66
N ASN A 58 13.98 17.69 6.54
CA ASN A 58 13.40 17.16 5.32
C ASN A 58 14.17 15.90 4.87
N LEU A 59 13.44 14.82 4.62
CA LEU A 59 13.94 13.56 4.07
C LEU A 59 13.52 13.45 2.61
N PRO A 60 14.42 13.73 1.66
CA PRO A 60 14.12 13.59 0.24
C PRO A 60 13.78 12.15 -0.13
N PHE A 61 12.84 11.95 -1.04
CA PHE A 61 12.39 10.61 -1.47
C PHE A 61 13.50 9.76 -2.10
N ASP A 62 14.50 10.39 -2.71
CA ASP A 62 15.66 9.74 -3.32
C ASP A 62 16.61 9.09 -2.30
N ARG A 63 16.54 9.52 -1.03
CA ARG A 63 17.30 8.90 0.07
C ARG A 63 16.68 7.61 0.59
N LEU A 64 15.46 7.32 0.21
CA LEU A 64 14.82 6.03 0.51
C LEU A 64 15.37 4.95 -0.43
N SER A 65 15.57 3.75 0.08
CA SER A 65 15.85 2.56 -0.74
C SER A 65 14.69 2.26 -1.71
N ALA A 66 14.92 1.43 -2.70
CA ALA A 66 13.86 1.04 -3.65
C ALA A 66 12.67 0.37 -2.94
N GLY A 67 12.95 -0.51 -1.96
CA GLY A 67 11.91 -1.15 -1.15
C GLY A 67 11.15 -0.14 -0.28
N GLU A 68 11.85 0.76 0.41
CA GLU A 68 11.21 1.80 1.23
C GLU A 68 10.34 2.74 0.40
N ARG A 69 10.75 3.10 -0.82
CA ARG A 69 9.92 3.89 -1.75
C ARG A 69 8.66 3.13 -2.18
N GLN A 70 8.77 1.83 -2.44
CA GLN A 70 7.62 0.99 -2.77
C GLN A 70 6.64 0.92 -1.60
N LEU A 71 7.15 0.67 -0.38
CA LEU A 71 6.32 0.67 0.82
C LEU A 71 5.67 2.02 1.08
N LEU A 72 6.37 3.12 0.84
CA LEU A 72 5.80 4.47 0.96
C LEU A 72 4.63 4.64 -0.02
N ALA A 73 4.82 4.31 -1.29
CA ALA A 73 3.75 4.40 -2.30
C ALA A 73 2.54 3.55 -1.92
N THR A 74 2.76 2.30 -1.50
CA THR A 74 1.71 1.40 -1.02
C THR A 74 0.99 1.99 0.20
N SER A 75 1.73 2.57 1.13
CA SER A 75 1.18 3.18 2.35
C SER A 75 0.38 4.44 2.07
N MET A 76 0.81 5.24 1.10
CA MET A 76 0.06 6.43 0.66
C MET A 76 -1.28 6.01 0.04
N LEU A 77 -1.30 5.01 -0.83
CA LEU A 77 -2.53 4.48 -1.40
C LEU A 77 -3.45 3.88 -0.32
N TRP A 78 -2.88 3.13 0.61
CA TRP A 78 -3.63 2.54 1.72
C TRP A 78 -4.22 3.62 2.64
N GLY A 79 -3.40 4.61 3.02
CA GLY A 79 -3.85 5.74 3.83
C GLY A 79 -4.95 6.56 3.14
N LEU A 80 -4.84 6.76 1.83
CA LEU A 80 -5.84 7.46 1.03
C LEU A 80 -7.16 6.66 0.96
N ALA A 81 -7.09 5.35 0.73
CA ALA A 81 -8.26 4.48 0.74
C ALA A 81 -8.99 4.52 2.09
N ARG A 82 -8.24 4.44 3.20
CA ARG A 82 -8.79 4.59 4.57
C ARG A 82 -9.41 5.96 4.80
N ALA A 83 -8.77 7.03 4.34
CA ALA A 83 -9.27 8.40 4.49
C ALA A 83 -10.57 8.64 3.70
N SER A 84 -10.75 7.95 2.58
CA SER A 84 -11.97 8.07 1.76
C SER A 84 -13.21 7.54 2.45
N GLY A 85 -13.06 6.62 3.41
CA GLY A 85 -14.16 5.94 4.10
C GLY A 85 -15.05 5.09 3.18
N ARG A 86 -14.63 4.87 1.93
CA ARG A 86 -15.39 4.10 0.94
C ARG A 86 -14.82 2.69 0.81
N PRO A 87 -15.66 1.66 0.65
CA PRO A 87 -15.22 0.30 0.37
C PRO A 87 -14.75 0.20 -1.09
N ILE A 88 -13.47 0.51 -1.34
CA ILE A 88 -12.85 0.43 -2.65
C ILE A 88 -12.06 -0.87 -2.73
N PRO A 89 -12.35 -1.79 -3.68
CA PRO A 89 -11.52 -2.97 -3.91
C PRO A 89 -10.09 -2.58 -4.26
N THR A 90 -9.13 -3.35 -3.76
CA THR A 90 -7.70 -3.12 -4.03
C THR A 90 -7.17 -4.26 -4.89
N ILE A 91 -6.60 -3.93 -6.04
CA ILE A 91 -5.94 -4.88 -6.95
C ILE A 91 -4.45 -4.57 -6.91
N ILE A 92 -3.63 -5.58 -6.64
CA ILE A 92 -2.19 -5.43 -6.47
C ILE A 92 -1.52 -6.43 -7.41
N ASP A 93 -0.80 -5.89 -8.37
CA ASP A 93 0.02 -6.66 -9.29
C ASP A 93 1.47 -6.66 -8.80
N THR A 94 2.13 -7.82 -8.88
CA THR A 94 3.52 -8.02 -8.44
C THR A 94 3.75 -7.50 -7.00
N PRO A 95 3.00 -8.05 -6.02
CA PRO A 95 2.84 -7.44 -4.70
C PRO A 95 4.11 -7.41 -3.86
N LEU A 96 5.07 -8.34 -4.07
CA LEU A 96 6.24 -8.53 -3.23
C LEU A 96 7.57 -8.23 -3.95
N GLY A 97 7.53 -7.74 -5.17
CA GLY A 97 8.71 -7.39 -5.95
C GLY A 97 9.60 -6.36 -5.24
N ARG A 98 10.94 -6.51 -5.37
CA ARG A 98 11.96 -5.57 -4.85
C ARG A 98 12.02 -5.40 -3.33
N LEU A 99 11.33 -6.23 -2.56
CA LEU A 99 11.29 -6.18 -1.11
C LEU A 99 12.17 -7.29 -0.51
N ASP A 100 12.82 -6.98 0.62
CA ASP A 100 13.47 -7.99 1.45
C ASP A 100 12.43 -8.86 2.20
N SER A 101 12.88 -9.94 2.81
CA SER A 101 12.02 -10.91 3.48
C SER A 101 11.18 -10.29 4.61
N GLU A 102 11.74 -9.34 5.36
CA GLU A 102 11.04 -8.71 6.49
C GLU A 102 9.92 -7.78 6.02
N HIS A 103 10.19 -6.97 4.98
CA HIS A 103 9.16 -6.13 4.37
C HIS A 103 8.06 -6.96 3.69
N ARG A 104 8.44 -8.10 3.06
CA ARG A 104 7.45 -9.05 2.51
C ARG A 104 6.53 -9.58 3.60
N SER A 105 7.08 -10.04 4.73
CA SER A 105 6.28 -10.51 5.88
C SER A 105 5.33 -9.43 6.39
N HIS A 106 5.77 -8.17 6.48
CA HIS A 106 4.89 -7.07 6.89
C HIS A 106 3.72 -6.83 5.92
N LEU A 107 3.94 -6.97 4.60
CA LEU A 107 2.84 -6.89 3.63
C LEU A 107 1.88 -8.06 3.78
N ILE A 108 2.40 -9.28 3.90
CA ILE A 108 1.63 -10.51 4.07
C ILE A 108 0.75 -10.46 5.34
N GLU A 109 1.34 -10.07 6.46
CA GLU A 109 0.67 -10.15 7.77
C GLU A 109 -0.19 -8.92 8.08
N ARG A 110 0.23 -7.74 7.63
CA ARG A 110 -0.35 -6.48 8.10
C ARG A 110 -1.13 -5.72 7.04
N TYR A 111 -0.73 -5.83 5.78
CA TYR A 111 -1.33 -5.06 4.70
C TYR A 111 -2.40 -5.85 3.96
N PHE A 112 -2.07 -6.97 3.32
CA PHE A 112 -3.02 -7.65 2.43
C PHE A 112 -4.33 -8.05 3.13
N PRO A 113 -4.33 -8.57 4.36
CA PRO A 113 -5.57 -8.89 5.06
C PRO A 113 -6.42 -7.66 5.43
N ASN A 114 -5.80 -6.46 5.43
CA ASN A 114 -6.41 -5.22 5.93
C ASN A 114 -6.46 -4.09 4.90
N ALA A 115 -5.98 -4.33 3.68
CA ALA A 115 -5.87 -3.27 2.66
C ALA A 115 -7.24 -2.73 2.23
N SER A 116 -8.22 -3.62 2.14
CA SER A 116 -9.60 -3.28 1.77
C SER A 116 -10.57 -4.41 2.16
N HIS A 117 -11.88 -4.17 1.97
CA HIS A 117 -12.91 -5.20 2.10
C HIS A 117 -12.79 -6.32 1.04
N GLN A 118 -12.14 -6.03 -0.08
CA GLN A 118 -11.81 -6.99 -1.13
C GLN A 118 -10.43 -6.69 -1.68
N VAL A 119 -9.55 -7.69 -1.64
CA VAL A 119 -8.18 -7.58 -2.14
C VAL A 119 -7.95 -8.66 -3.20
N LEU A 120 -7.42 -8.26 -4.34
CA LEU A 120 -7.00 -9.14 -5.44
C LEU A 120 -5.48 -9.04 -5.54
N LEU A 121 -4.80 -10.16 -5.35
CA LEU A 121 -3.36 -10.26 -5.54
C LEU A 121 -3.08 -10.99 -6.86
N LEU A 122 -2.34 -10.37 -7.76
CA LEU A 122 -1.85 -10.96 -8.99
C LEU A 122 -0.36 -11.24 -8.79
N SER A 123 -0.01 -12.51 -8.65
CA SER A 123 1.35 -12.92 -8.30
C SER A 123 1.82 -14.11 -9.13
N THR A 124 3.13 -14.28 -9.18
CA THR A 124 3.76 -15.52 -9.64
C THR A 124 3.91 -16.50 -8.47
N ASP A 125 4.21 -17.76 -8.78
CA ASP A 125 4.54 -18.82 -7.83
C ASP A 125 5.76 -18.49 -6.96
N GLU A 126 6.76 -17.77 -7.54
CA GLU A 126 7.97 -17.36 -6.82
C GLU A 126 7.72 -16.18 -5.86
N GLU A 127 6.73 -15.33 -6.16
CA GLU A 127 6.43 -14.18 -5.29
C GLU A 127 5.72 -14.59 -4.02
N ILE A 128 4.66 -15.38 -4.15
CA ILE A 128 3.92 -15.91 -3.02
C ILE A 128 4.27 -17.40 -2.88
N SER A 129 5.40 -17.67 -2.24
CA SER A 129 5.85 -19.01 -1.90
C SER A 129 4.86 -19.72 -0.97
N ASN A 130 5.02 -21.03 -0.81
CA ASN A 130 4.14 -21.83 0.06
C ASN A 130 4.05 -21.29 1.49
N ASP A 131 5.15 -20.78 2.07
CA ASP A 131 5.15 -20.20 3.43
C ASP A 131 4.28 -18.94 3.50
N TYR A 132 4.37 -18.06 2.49
CA TYR A 132 3.53 -16.88 2.40
C TYR A 132 2.07 -17.20 2.10
N LEU A 133 1.83 -18.24 1.28
CA LEU A 133 0.48 -18.73 1.01
C LEU A 133 -0.18 -19.25 2.29
N GLU A 134 0.55 -20.04 3.09
CA GLU A 134 0.04 -20.52 4.38
C GLU A 134 -0.25 -19.37 5.36
N ALA A 135 0.62 -18.36 5.40
CA ALA A 135 0.40 -17.16 6.24
C ALA A 135 -0.85 -16.36 5.80
N LEU A 136 -1.14 -16.32 4.50
CA LEU A 136 -2.31 -15.65 3.94
C LEU A 136 -3.58 -16.49 4.00
N ARG A 137 -3.47 -17.82 4.15
CA ARG A 137 -4.61 -18.76 4.09
C ARG A 137 -5.84 -18.33 4.90
N PRO A 138 -5.72 -17.79 6.11
CA PRO A 138 -6.89 -17.34 6.88
C PRO A 138 -7.68 -16.19 6.21
N ALA A 139 -7.02 -15.40 5.33
CA ALA A 139 -7.61 -14.26 4.63
C ALA A 139 -8.00 -14.59 3.18
N ILE A 140 -7.56 -15.75 2.64
CA ILE A 140 -7.87 -16.15 1.25
C ILE A 140 -9.26 -16.77 1.21
N THR A 141 -10.13 -16.19 0.39
CA THR A 141 -11.45 -16.76 0.11
C THR A 141 -11.42 -17.66 -1.12
N ARG A 142 -10.65 -17.29 -2.15
CA ARG A 142 -10.51 -18.01 -3.42
C ARG A 142 -9.12 -17.81 -4.00
N SER A 143 -8.61 -18.84 -4.67
CA SER A 143 -7.39 -18.77 -5.48
C SER A 143 -7.64 -19.33 -6.87
N TYR A 144 -6.98 -18.74 -7.86
CA TYR A 144 -7.12 -19.11 -9.26
C TYR A 144 -5.76 -19.15 -9.92
N LEU A 145 -5.51 -20.16 -10.73
CA LEU A 145 -4.38 -20.27 -11.62
C LEU A 145 -4.80 -19.78 -13.02
N LEU A 146 -4.02 -18.84 -13.56
CA LEU A 146 -4.12 -18.41 -14.95
C LEU A 146 -3.16 -19.26 -15.78
N ASP A 147 -3.70 -20.17 -16.60
CA ASP A 147 -2.95 -21.11 -17.43
C ASP A 147 -3.01 -20.65 -18.89
N HIS A 148 -1.89 -20.18 -19.42
CA HIS A 148 -1.79 -19.69 -20.79
C HIS A 148 -1.32 -20.79 -21.75
N ASP A 149 -2.15 -21.09 -22.76
CA ASP A 149 -1.83 -21.99 -23.87
C ASP A 149 -1.27 -21.18 -25.05
N GLU A 150 0.06 -21.20 -25.20
CA GLU A 150 0.74 -20.48 -26.28
C GLU A 150 0.30 -20.94 -27.68
N THR A 151 -0.08 -22.22 -27.84
CA THR A 151 -0.47 -22.77 -29.14
C THR A 151 -1.85 -22.27 -29.58
N LYS A 152 -2.73 -22.04 -28.64
CA LYS A 152 -4.08 -21.51 -28.87
C LYS A 152 -4.18 -20.00 -28.70
N GLY A 153 -3.15 -19.35 -28.14
CA GLY A 153 -3.18 -17.93 -27.82
C GLY A 153 -4.30 -17.56 -26.85
N SER A 154 -4.63 -18.45 -25.92
CA SER A 154 -5.74 -18.26 -24.98
C SER A 154 -5.34 -18.62 -23.55
N THR A 155 -5.96 -17.93 -22.57
CA THR A 155 -5.73 -18.19 -21.15
C THR A 155 -6.98 -18.84 -20.54
N SER A 156 -6.79 -19.93 -19.82
CA SER A 156 -7.84 -20.59 -19.04
C SER A 156 -7.67 -20.27 -17.56
N ILE A 157 -8.79 -20.22 -16.84
CA ILE A 157 -8.82 -19.99 -15.39
C ILE A 157 -9.16 -21.32 -14.74
N LYS A 158 -8.30 -21.76 -13.83
CA LYS A 158 -8.50 -22.97 -13.02
C LYS A 158 -8.61 -22.57 -11.56
N GLU A 159 -9.45 -23.22 -10.77
CA GLU A 159 -9.50 -23.04 -9.34
C GLU A 159 -8.27 -23.70 -8.70
N GLY A 160 -7.63 -23.02 -7.76
CA GLY A 160 -6.42 -23.47 -7.08
C GLY A 160 -5.28 -22.47 -7.17
N TYR A 161 -4.14 -22.85 -6.59
CA TYR A 161 -2.87 -22.12 -6.66
C TYR A 161 -1.83 -23.02 -7.34
N PHE A 162 -0.64 -22.50 -7.62
CA PHE A 162 0.46 -23.33 -8.17
C PHE A 162 0.70 -24.56 -7.28
N ALA A 163 0.78 -25.74 -7.90
CA ALA A 163 1.03 -27.04 -7.25
C ALA A 163 2.52 -27.33 -7.16
#